data_f90af584054e980dc53dc217ece6f5c6
#
_entry.id   f90af584054e980dc53dc217ece6f5c6
#
_cell.length_a   1.000
_cell.length_b   1.000
_cell.length_c   1.000
_cell.angle_alpha   90.00
_cell.angle_beta   90.00
_cell.angle_gamma   90.00
#
_symmetry.space_group_name_H-M   'P 1'
#
loop_
_entity.id
_entity.type
_entity.pdbx_description
1 polymer ?
#
loop_
_entity_poly.entity_id
_entity_poly.type
_entity_poly.pdbx_seq_one_letter_code
_entity_poly.pdbx_strand_id
1 'polypeptide(L)'
;MTDYAKNIQAFYERDDYKALAGQPGATAVEASFKDLTYVPRKTKPLPGMMVGTMLQEFALQPAQPTALYLHIPFCNLRCSYCSFYRNPFEAEQVEEYVQALLAELDFLQQQGVFAKQRPEAVFFGGGTPSVLNPAQISALLNKIHSVAKLADDCEVTFESSIYDLSADKLDACIAGGVNRFSFGVQAFDTHLRRSLGRLNTKEEVTAKLEEVAAKGVKVIIDLIYGLNGQTQAMLLDDIRTALACGVSGMDLYKLQIMHKSPLGQAIAKGNIKYEYNDKMLAEMFVAADALLAEQGAKALSCCHWAMREDERSGYNTLVKSGANIITCGAACGGHMGMYNYMKTMDRSDYVKKATSGQYAVMGMGKHNENYLLLEKLSGQCDSGRFDFALLKQYSDADWESLFKPLLEQWELLDLLYAVDGKYYFTAKGKYYYRQMDRVLLTAAECALYGKPGLMEQAGQKMMGIMKNMK
;
A
#
# COMPACT_ATOMS: atom_id res chain seq x y z
N MET A 1 -33.90 9.14 -9.04
CA MET A 1 -33.06 9.32 -7.83
C MET A 1 -32.85 7.98 -7.17
N THR A 2 -31.64 7.66 -6.78
CA THR A 2 -31.32 6.42 -6.05
C THR A 2 -31.90 6.50 -4.64
N ASP A 3 -32.68 5.49 -4.24
CA ASP A 3 -33.18 5.39 -2.86
C ASP A 3 -32.13 4.69 -2.00
N TYR A 4 -31.14 5.44 -1.56
CA TYR A 4 -30.01 4.93 -0.78
C TYR A 4 -30.46 4.26 0.52
N ALA A 5 -31.47 4.82 1.19
CA ALA A 5 -31.96 4.30 2.47
C ALA A 5 -32.64 2.94 2.30
N LYS A 6 -33.46 2.78 1.26
CA LYS A 6 -34.07 1.49 0.92
C LYS A 6 -33.02 0.47 0.49
N ASN A 7 -32.06 0.90 -0.32
CA ASN A 7 -31.06 0.01 -0.87
C ASN A 7 -30.12 -0.56 0.20
N ILE A 8 -29.68 0.25 1.19
CA ILE A 8 -28.77 -0.20 2.23
C ILE A 8 -29.40 -1.22 3.19
N GLN A 9 -30.74 -1.26 3.27
CA GLN A 9 -31.44 -2.26 4.07
C GLN A 9 -31.06 -3.69 3.64
N ALA A 10 -30.81 -3.92 2.36
CA ALA A 10 -30.33 -5.19 1.86
C ALA A 10 -28.99 -5.64 2.48
N PHE A 11 -28.16 -4.69 2.92
CA PHE A 11 -26.94 -4.99 3.67
C PHE A 11 -27.26 -5.34 5.13
N TYR A 12 -28.09 -4.55 5.81
CA TYR A 12 -28.45 -4.78 7.21
C TYR A 12 -29.32 -6.03 7.42
N GLU A 13 -29.98 -6.51 6.39
CA GLU A 13 -30.77 -7.74 6.42
C GLU A 13 -29.97 -9.02 6.16
N ARG A 14 -28.70 -8.91 5.77
CA ARG A 14 -27.84 -10.08 5.55
C ARG A 14 -27.64 -10.86 6.84
N ASP A 15 -27.68 -12.19 6.72
CA ASP A 15 -27.49 -13.09 7.88
C ASP A 15 -26.09 -12.94 8.50
N ASP A 16 -25.05 -12.74 7.67
CA ASP A 16 -23.69 -12.48 8.13
C ASP A 16 -23.60 -11.18 8.91
N TYR A 17 -24.24 -10.07 8.47
CA TYR A 17 -24.32 -8.83 9.23
C TYR A 17 -25.12 -8.99 10.53
N LYS A 18 -26.28 -9.65 10.50
CA LYS A 18 -27.11 -9.90 11.70
C LYS A 18 -26.38 -10.77 12.72
N ALA A 19 -25.61 -11.74 12.26
CA ALA A 19 -24.76 -12.54 13.14
C ALA A 19 -23.66 -11.71 13.81
N LEU A 20 -23.19 -10.65 13.12
CA LEU A 20 -22.25 -9.66 13.65
C LEU A 20 -22.84 -8.77 14.72
N ALA A 21 -24.03 -8.21 14.43
CA ALA A 21 -24.72 -7.26 15.29
C ALA A 21 -25.19 -7.88 16.61
N GLY A 22 -25.36 -9.20 16.66
CA GLY A 22 -25.89 -9.94 17.81
C GLY A 22 -24.86 -10.44 18.83
N GLN A 23 -23.55 -10.30 18.59
CA GLN A 23 -22.52 -10.88 19.46
C GLN A 23 -21.76 -9.80 20.28
N PRO A 24 -21.72 -9.85 21.62
CA PRO A 24 -20.90 -8.97 22.42
C PRO A 24 -19.43 -9.43 22.47
N GLY A 25 -18.48 -8.49 22.35
CA GLY A 25 -17.08 -8.68 22.71
C GLY A 25 -16.11 -8.96 21.54
N ALA A 26 -14.83 -9.18 21.85
CA ALA A 26 -13.72 -9.33 20.90
C ALA A 26 -13.90 -10.51 19.92
N THR A 27 -14.55 -11.58 20.34
CA THR A 27 -14.91 -12.73 19.49
C THR A 27 -15.88 -12.37 18.36
N ALA A 28 -16.75 -11.39 18.59
CA ALA A 28 -17.66 -10.89 17.55
C ALA A 28 -16.90 -10.18 16.42
N VAL A 29 -15.86 -9.41 16.76
CA VAL A 29 -15.01 -8.73 15.77
C VAL A 29 -14.26 -9.74 14.91
N GLU A 30 -13.68 -10.78 15.53
CA GLU A 30 -12.93 -11.82 14.82
C GLU A 30 -13.82 -12.69 13.91
N ALA A 31 -15.02 -13.07 14.38
CA ALA A 31 -15.96 -13.85 13.61
C ALA A 31 -16.58 -13.05 12.46
N SER A 32 -16.84 -11.76 12.70
CA SER A 32 -17.57 -10.88 11.82
C SER A 32 -16.86 -10.54 10.52
N PHE A 33 -15.54 -10.61 10.51
CA PHE A 33 -14.77 -10.16 9.38
C PHE A 33 -14.22 -11.29 8.50
N LYS A 34 -14.45 -12.56 8.86
CA LYS A 34 -13.88 -13.71 8.12
C LYS A 34 -14.51 -13.96 6.77
N ASP A 35 -15.79 -13.71 6.60
CA ASP A 35 -16.57 -14.23 5.46
C ASP A 35 -17.00 -13.14 4.44
N LEU A 36 -16.75 -11.86 4.71
CA LEU A 36 -17.02 -10.78 3.77
C LEU A 36 -15.90 -10.69 2.72
N THR A 37 -15.95 -11.56 1.71
CA THR A 37 -15.15 -11.42 0.50
C THR A 37 -15.78 -10.38 -0.41
N TYR A 38 -15.30 -9.14 -0.31
CA TYR A 38 -15.78 -8.07 -1.15
C TYR A 38 -14.70 -7.63 -2.14
N VAL A 39 -15.11 -7.48 -3.40
CA VAL A 39 -14.31 -6.79 -4.43
C VAL A 39 -15.13 -5.61 -4.93
N PRO A 40 -14.72 -4.37 -4.67
CA PRO A 40 -15.45 -3.18 -5.09
C PRO A 40 -15.70 -3.17 -6.61
N ARG A 41 -16.92 -2.82 -7.04
CA ARG A 41 -17.24 -2.56 -8.45
C ARG A 41 -16.76 -1.20 -8.92
N LYS A 42 -15.51 -0.86 -8.59
CA LYS A 42 -14.97 0.45 -8.94
C LYS A 42 -14.70 0.59 -10.44
N THR A 43 -14.58 -0.50 -11.18
CA THR A 43 -14.16 -0.46 -12.59
C THR A 43 -14.87 -1.46 -13.50
N LYS A 44 -15.01 -1.09 -14.79
CA LYS A 44 -15.44 -1.99 -15.86
C LYS A 44 -14.20 -2.41 -16.66
N PRO A 45 -13.93 -3.72 -16.87
CA PRO A 45 -12.82 -4.19 -17.70
C PRO A 45 -12.90 -3.64 -19.11
N LEU A 46 -11.74 -3.30 -19.69
CA LEU A 46 -11.61 -2.82 -21.07
C LEU A 46 -10.60 -3.65 -21.85
N PRO A 47 -10.74 -3.74 -23.20
CA PRO A 47 -9.73 -4.34 -24.05
C PRO A 47 -8.39 -3.59 -23.96
N GLY A 48 -7.27 -4.33 -23.99
CA GLY A 48 -5.92 -3.75 -23.92
C GLY A 48 -5.55 -2.82 -25.08
N MET A 49 -6.27 -2.90 -26.21
CA MET A 49 -6.10 -1.98 -27.34
C MET A 49 -6.46 -0.52 -27.03
N MET A 50 -7.13 -0.25 -25.92
CA MET A 50 -7.49 1.11 -25.51
C MET A 50 -6.40 1.87 -24.76
N VAL A 51 -5.20 1.31 -24.62
CA VAL A 51 -4.06 1.98 -23.96
C VAL A 51 -3.72 3.33 -24.60
N GLY A 52 -3.71 3.41 -25.93
CA GLY A 52 -3.50 4.67 -26.65
C GLY A 52 -4.54 5.73 -26.30
N THR A 53 -5.83 5.35 -26.27
CA THR A 53 -6.93 6.24 -25.87
C THR A 53 -6.76 6.73 -24.43
N MET A 54 -6.42 5.84 -23.50
CA MET A 54 -6.15 6.21 -22.11
C MET A 54 -5.04 7.28 -22.00
N LEU A 55 -3.92 7.07 -22.69
CA LEU A 55 -2.78 8.00 -22.65
C LEU A 55 -3.16 9.36 -23.26
N GLN A 56 -3.87 9.36 -24.39
CA GLN A 56 -4.33 10.59 -25.06
C GLN A 56 -5.34 11.36 -24.18
N GLU A 57 -6.36 10.69 -23.63
CA GLU A 57 -7.32 11.33 -22.73
C GLU A 57 -6.62 11.89 -21.48
N PHE A 58 -5.67 11.16 -20.92
CA PHE A 58 -4.91 11.60 -19.74
C PHE A 58 -4.05 12.84 -20.05
N ALA A 59 -3.35 12.88 -21.18
CA ALA A 59 -2.52 14.01 -21.58
C ALA A 59 -3.33 15.31 -21.77
N LEU A 60 -4.60 15.19 -22.11
CA LEU A 60 -5.51 16.35 -22.28
C LEU A 60 -6.12 16.85 -20.97
N GLN A 61 -6.12 16.06 -19.92
CA GLN A 61 -6.72 16.44 -18.62
C GLN A 61 -5.98 17.61 -17.97
N PRO A 62 -6.68 18.45 -17.19
CA PRO A 62 -6.04 19.45 -16.35
C PRO A 62 -5.14 18.78 -15.31
N ALA A 63 -4.22 19.56 -14.73
CA ALA A 63 -3.37 19.08 -13.65
C ALA A 63 -4.22 18.52 -12.48
N GLN A 64 -3.84 17.37 -11.99
CA GLN A 64 -4.44 16.66 -10.87
C GLN A 64 -3.33 16.16 -9.95
N PRO A 65 -3.61 15.93 -8.65
CA PRO A 65 -2.66 15.27 -7.76
C PRO A 65 -2.14 13.97 -8.41
N THR A 66 -0.81 13.87 -8.52
CA THR A 66 -0.17 12.80 -9.31
C THR A 66 1.08 12.29 -8.60
N ALA A 67 1.27 10.97 -8.59
CA ALA A 67 2.51 10.32 -8.21
C ALA A 67 3.10 9.53 -9.38
N LEU A 68 4.43 9.40 -9.39
CA LEU A 68 5.18 8.54 -10.31
C LEU A 68 5.79 7.37 -9.51
N TYR A 69 5.52 6.15 -9.92
CA TYR A 69 6.04 4.94 -9.31
C TYR A 69 6.94 4.17 -10.27
N LEU A 70 8.16 3.87 -9.85
CA LEU A 70 9.09 3.02 -10.59
C LEU A 70 9.24 1.68 -9.88
N HIS A 71 8.93 0.59 -10.57
CA HIS A 71 9.03 -0.75 -10.03
C HIS A 71 10.36 -1.40 -10.39
N ILE A 72 11.13 -1.81 -9.38
CA ILE A 72 12.42 -2.53 -9.55
C ILE A 72 12.25 -3.96 -9.03
N PRO A 73 11.96 -4.96 -9.88
CA PRO A 73 11.53 -6.29 -9.47
C PRO A 73 12.68 -7.24 -9.10
N PHE A 74 13.80 -6.73 -8.60
CA PHE A 74 14.99 -7.53 -8.28
C PHE A 74 15.31 -7.47 -6.79
N CYS A 75 15.86 -8.56 -6.26
CA CYS A 75 16.37 -8.64 -4.89
C CYS A 75 17.65 -9.48 -4.85
N ASN A 76 18.65 -9.05 -4.07
CA ASN A 76 19.82 -9.86 -3.75
C ASN A 76 19.50 -11.02 -2.80
N LEU A 77 18.55 -10.81 -1.88
CA LEU A 77 18.16 -11.79 -0.87
C LEU A 77 16.67 -12.09 -0.95
N ARG A 78 16.33 -13.36 -0.76
CA ARG A 78 14.94 -13.81 -0.69
C ARG A 78 14.49 -13.92 0.77
N CYS A 79 13.69 -12.97 1.24
CA CYS A 79 13.10 -13.04 2.58
C CYS A 79 12.06 -14.16 2.67
N SER A 80 12.02 -14.88 3.80
CA SER A 80 11.17 -16.07 3.99
C SER A 80 9.67 -15.77 3.92
N TYR A 81 9.25 -14.59 4.34
CA TYR A 81 7.84 -14.14 4.38
C TYR A 81 7.38 -13.45 3.09
N CYS A 82 8.32 -13.01 2.22
CA CYS A 82 8.02 -12.08 1.14
C CYS A 82 7.19 -12.72 0.01
N SER A 83 6.12 -12.04 -0.38
CA SER A 83 5.31 -12.36 -1.56
C SER A 83 5.62 -11.48 -2.78
N PHE A 84 6.41 -10.42 -2.61
CA PHE A 84 6.79 -9.47 -3.66
C PHE A 84 8.05 -9.88 -4.44
N TYR A 85 8.81 -10.85 -3.93
CA TYR A 85 9.99 -11.35 -4.63
C TYR A 85 9.64 -11.90 -6.02
N ARG A 86 10.32 -11.38 -7.05
CA ARG A 86 10.08 -11.77 -8.45
C ARG A 86 11.32 -12.35 -9.11
N ASN A 87 12.42 -11.62 -9.11
CA ASN A 87 13.63 -12.00 -9.81
C ASN A 87 14.85 -11.91 -8.87
N PRO A 88 15.76 -12.88 -8.92
CA PRO A 88 17.07 -12.73 -8.30
C PRO A 88 17.83 -11.59 -9.01
N PHE A 89 18.80 -11.02 -8.31
CA PHE A 89 19.71 -10.06 -8.90
C PHE A 89 20.64 -10.74 -9.91
N GLU A 90 20.65 -10.25 -11.13
CA GLU A 90 21.60 -10.57 -12.21
C GLU A 90 21.95 -9.27 -12.93
N ALA A 91 23.23 -8.86 -12.92
CA ALA A 91 23.66 -7.53 -13.32
C ALA A 91 23.24 -7.17 -14.78
N GLU A 92 23.37 -8.10 -15.70
CA GLU A 92 22.97 -7.92 -17.10
C GLU A 92 21.45 -7.69 -17.24
N GLN A 93 20.64 -8.47 -16.50
CA GLN A 93 19.19 -8.35 -16.53
C GLN A 93 18.72 -7.05 -15.87
N VAL A 94 19.42 -6.57 -14.84
CA VAL A 94 19.14 -5.27 -14.21
C VAL A 94 19.46 -4.14 -15.19
N GLU A 95 20.59 -4.22 -15.92
CA GLU A 95 20.95 -3.22 -16.92
C GLU A 95 19.93 -3.15 -18.06
N GLU A 96 19.55 -4.29 -18.65
CA GLU A 96 18.49 -4.35 -19.66
C GLU A 96 17.17 -3.72 -19.16
N TYR A 97 16.84 -3.99 -17.92
CA TYR A 97 15.62 -3.48 -17.32
C TYR A 97 15.67 -1.97 -17.06
N VAL A 98 16.82 -1.43 -16.65
CA VAL A 98 17.03 0.02 -16.50
C VAL A 98 16.90 0.72 -17.85
N GLN A 99 17.50 0.16 -18.91
CA GLN A 99 17.34 0.71 -20.27
C GLN A 99 15.87 0.71 -20.72
N ALA A 100 15.10 -0.33 -20.37
CA ALA A 100 13.67 -0.39 -20.64
C ALA A 100 12.87 0.66 -19.86
N LEU A 101 13.23 0.93 -18.58
CA LEU A 101 12.61 2.00 -17.78
C LEU A 101 12.89 3.39 -18.37
N LEU A 102 14.13 3.64 -18.83
CA LEU A 102 14.50 4.90 -19.48
C LEU A 102 13.69 5.10 -20.78
N ALA A 103 13.58 4.05 -21.60
CA ALA A 103 12.78 4.07 -22.83
C ALA A 103 11.28 4.29 -22.53
N GLU A 104 10.74 3.68 -21.47
CA GLU A 104 9.35 3.88 -21.07
C GLU A 104 9.07 5.31 -20.61
N LEU A 105 9.98 5.93 -19.86
CA LEU A 105 9.88 7.34 -19.46
C LEU A 105 9.88 8.26 -20.68
N ASP A 106 10.75 8.02 -21.67
CA ASP A 106 10.75 8.75 -22.94
C ASP A 106 9.44 8.58 -23.70
N PHE A 107 8.92 7.34 -23.77
CA PHE A 107 7.64 7.05 -24.40
C PHE A 107 6.50 7.83 -23.73
N LEU A 108 6.41 7.83 -22.40
CA LEU A 108 5.36 8.57 -21.66
C LEU A 108 5.47 10.08 -21.89
N GLN A 109 6.69 10.63 -21.97
CA GLN A 109 6.92 12.02 -22.34
C GLN A 109 6.40 12.32 -23.75
N GLN A 110 6.73 11.48 -24.74
CA GLN A 110 6.28 11.63 -26.11
C GLN A 110 4.75 11.54 -26.26
N GLN A 111 4.08 10.75 -25.39
CA GLN A 111 2.62 10.69 -25.31
C GLN A 111 2.00 11.90 -24.57
N GLY A 112 2.80 12.85 -24.11
CA GLY A 112 2.31 14.04 -23.42
C GLY A 112 1.84 13.80 -21.98
N VAL A 113 2.12 12.64 -21.39
CA VAL A 113 1.64 12.25 -20.04
C VAL A 113 2.09 13.26 -18.97
N PHE A 114 3.29 13.81 -19.11
CA PHE A 114 3.84 14.80 -18.16
C PHE A 114 3.61 16.27 -18.57
N ALA A 115 2.92 16.53 -19.70
CA ALA A 115 2.80 17.89 -20.23
C ALA A 115 2.07 18.86 -19.28
N LYS A 116 1.06 18.36 -18.57
CA LYS A 116 0.25 19.15 -17.60
C LYS A 116 0.37 18.65 -16.17
N GLN A 117 0.81 17.41 -15.97
CA GLN A 117 0.93 16.81 -14.66
C GLN A 117 2.25 17.18 -13.99
N ARG A 118 2.20 17.48 -12.71
CA ARG A 118 3.38 17.77 -11.87
C ARG A 118 3.41 16.77 -10.72
N PRO A 119 4.17 15.65 -10.84
CA PRO A 119 4.23 14.68 -9.76
C PRO A 119 4.62 15.33 -8.41
N GLU A 120 3.78 15.07 -7.40
CA GLU A 120 3.95 15.51 -6.01
C GLU A 120 4.71 14.46 -5.19
N ALA A 121 4.76 13.23 -5.70
CA ALA A 121 5.57 12.16 -5.16
C ALA A 121 6.18 11.31 -6.28
N VAL A 122 7.44 10.91 -6.09
CA VAL A 122 8.14 9.89 -6.89
C VAL A 122 8.51 8.76 -5.94
N PHE A 123 8.24 7.52 -6.31
CA PHE A 123 8.48 6.38 -5.45
C PHE A 123 9.18 5.25 -6.21
N PHE A 124 10.38 4.91 -5.78
CA PHE A 124 11.10 3.73 -6.24
C PHE A 124 10.83 2.58 -5.29
N GLY A 125 10.17 1.52 -5.79
CA GLY A 125 9.78 0.39 -4.96
C GLY A 125 9.82 -0.94 -5.70
N GLY A 126 9.23 -1.97 -5.09
CA GLY A 126 9.04 -3.28 -5.70
C GLY A 126 9.73 -4.43 -5.01
N GLY A 127 10.84 -4.89 -5.57
CA GLY A 127 11.75 -5.85 -4.93
C GLY A 127 12.67 -5.13 -3.96
N THR A 128 13.76 -4.58 -4.49
CA THR A 128 14.73 -3.79 -3.72
C THR A 128 15.46 -2.81 -4.65
N PRO A 129 15.00 -1.56 -4.76
CA PRO A 129 15.64 -0.56 -5.64
C PRO A 129 17.13 -0.36 -5.40
N SER A 130 17.61 -0.54 -4.17
CA SER A 130 19.05 -0.44 -3.83
C SER A 130 19.94 -1.55 -4.42
N VAL A 131 19.40 -2.50 -5.22
CA VAL A 131 20.23 -3.38 -6.06
C VAL A 131 20.87 -2.61 -7.22
N LEU A 132 20.29 -1.47 -7.63
CA LEU A 132 20.84 -0.62 -8.67
C LEU A 132 22.22 -0.09 -8.27
N ASN A 133 23.11 0.08 -9.25
CA ASN A 133 24.39 0.75 -9.01
C ASN A 133 24.24 2.30 -9.09
N PRO A 134 25.24 3.08 -8.63
CA PRO A 134 25.14 4.54 -8.61
C PRO A 134 24.87 5.18 -9.98
N ALA A 135 25.44 4.63 -11.05
CA ALA A 135 25.22 5.15 -12.40
C ALA A 135 23.77 4.92 -12.87
N GLN A 136 23.20 3.76 -12.58
CA GLN A 136 21.81 3.43 -12.90
C GLN A 136 20.83 4.30 -12.09
N ILE A 137 21.10 4.51 -10.80
CA ILE A 137 20.32 5.43 -9.93
C ILE A 137 20.32 6.83 -10.52
N SER A 138 21.52 7.38 -10.80
CA SER A 138 21.67 8.71 -11.38
C SER A 138 20.99 8.82 -12.76
N ALA A 139 21.10 7.81 -13.61
CA ALA A 139 20.47 7.81 -14.93
C ALA A 139 18.92 7.89 -14.83
N LEU A 140 18.30 7.11 -13.94
CA LEU A 140 16.84 7.13 -13.73
C LEU A 140 16.37 8.44 -13.13
N LEU A 141 17.04 8.96 -12.09
CA LEU A 141 16.68 10.23 -11.47
C LEU A 141 16.82 11.41 -12.44
N ASN A 142 17.93 11.49 -13.20
CA ASN A 142 18.13 12.50 -14.23
C ASN A 142 17.08 12.41 -15.33
N LYS A 143 16.71 11.18 -15.74
CA LYS A 143 15.66 10.98 -16.72
C LYS A 143 14.32 11.51 -16.22
N ILE A 144 13.93 11.22 -14.98
CA ILE A 144 12.69 11.73 -14.38
C ILE A 144 12.67 13.26 -14.44
N HIS A 145 13.73 13.91 -14.00
CA HIS A 145 13.84 15.38 -14.04
C HIS A 145 13.80 15.95 -15.46
N SER A 146 14.27 15.20 -16.45
CA SER A 146 14.24 15.63 -17.86
C SER A 146 12.87 15.52 -18.52
N VAL A 147 12.03 14.54 -18.10
CA VAL A 147 10.73 14.25 -18.73
C VAL A 147 9.55 14.85 -17.97
N ALA A 148 9.69 15.08 -16.65
CA ALA A 148 8.61 15.55 -15.78
C ALA A 148 9.03 16.78 -14.97
N LYS A 149 8.20 17.81 -14.95
CA LYS A 149 8.36 18.92 -14.01
C LYS A 149 7.74 18.49 -12.67
N LEU A 150 8.55 18.12 -11.70
CA LEU A 150 8.10 17.77 -10.37
C LEU A 150 7.51 18.96 -9.62
N ALA A 151 6.65 18.72 -8.63
CA ALA A 151 6.20 19.74 -7.69
C ALA A 151 7.39 20.27 -6.87
N ASP A 152 7.31 21.51 -6.41
CA ASP A 152 8.44 22.18 -5.74
C ASP A 152 8.79 21.50 -4.39
N ASP A 153 7.82 20.86 -3.74
CA ASP A 153 7.94 20.08 -2.50
C ASP A 153 7.78 18.57 -2.74
N CYS A 154 8.09 18.08 -3.94
CA CYS A 154 7.95 16.70 -4.33
C CYS A 154 8.68 15.75 -3.37
N GLU A 155 7.97 14.73 -2.85
CA GLU A 155 8.56 13.67 -2.05
C GLU A 155 9.16 12.61 -2.98
N VAL A 156 10.48 12.46 -2.97
CA VAL A 156 11.17 11.40 -3.74
C VAL A 156 11.62 10.32 -2.78
N THR A 157 10.88 9.21 -2.76
CA THR A 157 11.12 8.06 -1.89
C THR A 157 11.90 6.97 -2.62
N PHE A 158 12.90 6.40 -1.93
CA PHE A 158 13.68 5.26 -2.41
C PHE A 158 13.62 4.11 -1.40
N GLU A 159 12.96 3.00 -1.77
CA GLU A 159 12.98 1.79 -0.96
C GLU A 159 14.36 1.13 -0.98
N SER A 160 14.82 0.68 0.16
CA SER A 160 16.16 0.14 0.30
C SER A 160 16.22 -1.02 1.29
N SER A 161 17.21 -1.87 1.11
CA SER A 161 17.64 -2.79 2.15
C SER A 161 18.92 -2.26 2.81
N ILE A 162 19.04 -2.55 4.10
CA ILE A 162 20.29 -2.23 4.86
C ILE A 162 21.52 -2.86 4.21
N TYR A 163 21.36 -4.07 3.66
CA TYR A 163 22.44 -4.83 3.03
C TYR A 163 22.95 -4.20 1.73
N ASP A 164 22.05 -3.61 0.93
CA ASP A 164 22.36 -3.19 -0.45
C ASP A 164 22.77 -1.72 -0.58
N LEU A 165 22.50 -0.87 0.43
CA LEU A 165 22.74 0.56 0.35
C LEU A 165 24.18 0.90 0.80
N SER A 166 25.11 0.97 -0.15
CA SER A 166 26.46 1.50 0.07
C SER A 166 26.46 3.03 0.09
N ALA A 167 27.56 3.61 0.58
CA ALA A 167 27.69 5.07 0.73
C ALA A 167 27.62 5.80 -0.63
N ASP A 168 28.22 5.25 -1.68
CA ASP A 168 28.18 5.79 -3.04
C ASP A 168 26.76 5.76 -3.65
N LYS A 169 25.97 4.73 -3.35
CA LYS A 169 24.55 4.66 -3.75
C LYS A 169 23.71 5.70 -3.00
N LEU A 170 23.94 5.83 -1.68
CA LEU A 170 23.27 6.85 -0.86
C LEU A 170 23.57 8.26 -1.40
N ASP A 171 24.83 8.56 -1.70
CA ASP A 171 25.23 9.84 -2.25
C ASP A 171 24.62 10.08 -3.65
N ALA A 172 24.57 9.07 -4.52
CA ALA A 172 23.91 9.15 -5.83
C ALA A 172 22.39 9.42 -5.73
N CYS A 173 21.72 8.77 -4.77
CA CYS A 173 20.31 9.03 -4.49
C CYS A 173 20.07 10.48 -4.05
N ILE A 174 20.84 10.95 -3.07
CA ILE A 174 20.69 12.31 -2.52
C ILE A 174 21.01 13.36 -3.59
N ALA A 175 22.09 13.18 -4.34
CA ALA A 175 22.45 14.07 -5.45
C ALA A 175 21.38 14.13 -6.54
N GLY A 176 20.64 13.04 -6.76
CA GLY A 176 19.51 12.96 -7.69
C GLY A 176 18.17 13.46 -7.13
N GLY A 177 18.15 13.99 -5.89
CA GLY A 177 16.94 14.57 -5.29
C GLY A 177 16.12 13.64 -4.41
N VAL A 178 16.59 12.42 -4.10
CA VAL A 178 15.94 11.56 -3.10
C VAL A 178 15.98 12.23 -1.74
N ASN A 179 14.82 12.45 -1.14
CA ASN A 179 14.68 13.14 0.15
C ASN A 179 14.01 12.27 1.23
N ARG A 180 13.66 11.01 0.87
CA ARG A 180 13.04 10.05 1.78
C ARG A 180 13.54 8.63 1.44
N PHE A 181 14.02 7.91 2.44
CA PHE A 181 14.38 6.50 2.32
C PHE A 181 13.43 5.65 3.14
N SER A 182 12.98 4.51 2.57
CA SER A 182 12.18 3.52 3.29
C SER A 182 12.95 2.22 3.40
N PHE A 183 13.15 1.72 4.64
CA PHE A 183 13.90 0.50 4.90
C PHE A 183 12.99 -0.58 5.45
N GLY A 184 12.93 -1.71 4.76
CA GLY A 184 12.32 -2.90 5.32
C GLY A 184 13.20 -3.47 6.45
N VAL A 185 13.15 -2.94 7.66
CA VAL A 185 13.90 -3.46 8.83
C VAL A 185 13.27 -4.75 9.35
N GLN A 186 11.97 -4.78 9.50
CA GLN A 186 11.11 -5.87 9.97
C GLN A 186 11.22 -6.17 11.47
N ALA A 187 12.41 -6.31 11.99
CA ALA A 187 12.77 -6.46 13.41
C ALA A 187 14.23 -6.04 13.61
N PHE A 188 14.61 -5.63 14.82
CA PHE A 188 16.01 -5.35 15.16
C PHE A 188 16.71 -6.57 15.76
N ASP A 189 15.98 -7.47 16.43
CA ASP A 189 16.57 -8.69 16.99
C ASP A 189 17.28 -9.53 15.91
N THR A 190 18.58 -9.76 16.08
CA THR A 190 19.44 -10.43 15.10
C THR A 190 18.99 -11.88 14.82
N HIS A 191 18.42 -12.58 15.82
CA HIS A 191 17.96 -13.96 15.64
C HIS A 191 16.68 -13.98 14.80
N LEU A 192 15.71 -13.11 15.10
CA LEU A 192 14.51 -12.95 14.28
C LEU A 192 14.86 -12.55 12.84
N ARG A 193 15.77 -11.59 12.66
CA ARG A 193 16.21 -11.17 11.33
C ARG A 193 16.76 -12.34 10.52
N ARG A 194 17.63 -13.16 11.11
CA ARG A 194 18.19 -14.34 10.43
C ARG A 194 17.12 -15.36 10.06
N SER A 195 16.10 -15.57 10.90
CA SER A 195 14.97 -16.45 10.58
C SER A 195 14.14 -15.95 9.38
N LEU A 196 14.16 -14.64 9.13
CA LEU A 196 13.53 -14.01 7.99
C LEU A 196 14.39 -14.01 6.71
N GLY A 197 15.63 -14.51 6.77
CA GLY A 197 16.59 -14.45 5.67
C GLY A 197 17.28 -13.10 5.53
N ARG A 198 17.37 -12.32 6.62
CA ARG A 198 18.08 -11.04 6.67
C ARG A 198 19.42 -11.19 7.38
N LEU A 199 20.49 -10.71 6.75
CA LEU A 199 21.86 -10.99 7.18
C LEU A 199 22.40 -10.03 8.24
N ASN A 200 22.01 -8.76 8.17
CA ASN A 200 22.52 -7.72 9.06
C ASN A 200 22.13 -7.93 10.52
N THR A 201 23.05 -7.65 11.43
CA THR A 201 22.82 -7.63 12.88
C THR A 201 22.05 -6.37 13.31
N LYS A 202 21.61 -6.33 14.57
CA LYS A 202 20.99 -5.14 15.16
C LYS A 202 21.91 -3.92 15.07
N GLU A 203 23.19 -4.10 15.37
CA GLU A 203 24.21 -3.05 15.36
C GLU A 203 24.45 -2.49 13.95
N GLU A 204 24.51 -3.35 12.95
CA GLU A 204 24.66 -2.91 11.54
C GLU A 204 23.42 -2.15 11.04
N VAL A 205 22.23 -2.57 11.48
CA VAL A 205 20.98 -1.88 11.13
C VAL A 205 20.95 -0.50 11.77
N THR A 206 21.21 -0.40 13.08
CA THR A 206 21.21 0.89 13.79
C THR A 206 22.22 1.85 13.20
N ALA A 207 23.46 1.41 13.00
CA ALA A 207 24.53 2.23 12.40
C ALA A 207 24.14 2.76 11.00
N LYS A 208 23.51 1.94 10.15
CA LYS A 208 23.06 2.36 8.83
C LYS A 208 21.91 3.39 8.90
N LEU A 209 20.94 3.19 9.77
CA LEU A 209 19.84 4.15 9.95
C LEU A 209 20.35 5.50 10.44
N GLU A 210 21.27 5.51 11.40
CA GLU A 210 21.94 6.71 11.91
C GLU A 210 22.76 7.41 10.82
N GLU A 211 23.51 6.65 10.00
CA GLU A 211 24.27 7.18 8.86
C GLU A 211 23.35 7.92 7.88
N VAL A 212 22.22 7.32 7.52
CA VAL A 212 21.28 7.93 6.57
C VAL A 212 20.56 9.12 7.19
N ALA A 213 20.14 9.03 8.46
CA ALA A 213 19.50 10.13 9.18
C ALA A 213 20.43 11.35 9.31
N ALA A 214 21.74 11.13 9.52
CA ALA A 214 22.74 12.19 9.59
C ALA A 214 22.91 12.97 8.27
N LYS A 215 22.45 12.44 7.14
CA LYS A 215 22.40 13.17 5.85
C LYS A 215 21.26 14.19 5.78
N GLY A 216 20.39 14.29 6.77
CA GLY A 216 19.26 15.23 6.83
C GLY A 216 18.03 14.81 6.01
N VAL A 217 18.04 13.64 5.38
CA VAL A 217 16.90 13.08 4.66
C VAL A 217 15.93 12.38 5.61
N LYS A 218 14.70 12.15 5.17
CA LYS A 218 13.73 11.37 5.95
C LYS A 218 14.04 9.87 5.90
N VAL A 219 14.04 9.24 7.06
CA VAL A 219 14.27 7.79 7.23
C VAL A 219 13.00 7.15 7.75
N ILE A 220 12.42 6.26 6.97
CA ILE A 220 11.24 5.48 7.31
C ILE A 220 11.66 4.02 7.44
N ILE A 221 11.06 3.32 8.40
CA ILE A 221 11.28 1.89 8.54
C ILE A 221 9.96 1.13 8.52
N ASP A 222 10.01 -0.09 7.98
CA ASP A 222 8.93 -1.06 8.14
C ASP A 222 9.30 -2.02 9.28
N LEU A 223 8.39 -2.20 10.23
CA LEU A 223 8.42 -3.26 11.23
C LEU A 223 7.28 -4.24 10.99
N ILE A 224 7.53 -5.52 11.25
CA ILE A 224 6.51 -6.56 11.19
C ILE A 224 6.28 -7.11 12.60
N TYR A 225 5.01 -7.14 13.02
CA TYR A 225 4.62 -7.84 14.24
C TYR A 225 3.94 -9.19 13.94
N GLY A 226 4.02 -10.10 14.91
CA GLY A 226 3.58 -11.49 14.75
C GLY A 226 4.59 -12.37 14.02
N LEU A 227 5.88 -12.02 14.04
CA LEU A 227 6.94 -12.89 13.56
C LEU A 227 7.08 -14.10 14.48
N ASN A 228 7.31 -15.28 13.91
CA ASN A 228 7.42 -16.50 14.72
C ASN A 228 8.56 -16.38 15.75
N GLY A 229 8.21 -16.54 17.03
CA GLY A 229 9.11 -16.33 18.17
C GLY A 229 9.26 -14.88 18.65
N GLN A 230 8.60 -13.91 18.03
CA GLN A 230 8.60 -12.52 18.49
C GLN A 230 7.68 -12.34 19.69
N THR A 231 8.15 -11.78 20.77
CA THR A 231 7.31 -11.39 21.91
C THR A 231 6.84 -9.93 21.76
N GLN A 232 5.78 -9.56 22.51
CA GLN A 232 5.37 -8.15 22.59
C GLN A 232 6.52 -7.27 23.09
N ALA A 233 7.29 -7.72 24.08
CA ALA A 233 8.43 -6.98 24.61
C ALA A 233 9.51 -6.71 23.54
N MET A 234 9.77 -7.68 22.65
CA MET A 234 10.71 -7.52 21.53
C MET A 234 10.19 -6.48 20.53
N LEU A 235 8.90 -6.47 20.20
CA LEU A 235 8.31 -5.45 19.31
C LEU A 235 8.44 -4.06 19.92
N LEU A 236 8.17 -3.90 21.22
CA LEU A 236 8.31 -2.62 21.90
C LEU A 236 9.78 -2.16 21.99
N ASP A 237 10.75 -3.09 22.13
CA ASP A 237 12.18 -2.78 22.06
C ASP A 237 12.59 -2.36 20.65
N ASP A 238 12.07 -3.01 19.61
CA ASP A 238 12.27 -2.63 18.22
C ASP A 238 11.82 -1.18 17.97
N ILE A 239 10.65 -0.78 18.47
CA ILE A 239 10.15 0.59 18.36
C ILE A 239 11.07 1.59 19.10
N ARG A 240 11.47 1.29 20.34
CA ARG A 240 12.40 2.16 21.09
C ARG A 240 13.75 2.28 20.39
N THR A 241 14.27 1.18 19.85
CA THR A 241 15.52 1.18 19.07
C THR A 241 15.40 2.07 17.85
N ALA A 242 14.30 1.97 17.09
CA ALA A 242 14.04 2.81 15.93
C ALA A 242 14.00 4.31 16.29
N LEU A 243 13.30 4.65 17.36
CA LEU A 243 13.24 6.04 17.86
C LEU A 243 14.61 6.57 18.24
N ALA A 244 15.45 5.74 18.90
CA ALA A 244 16.82 6.12 19.26
C ALA A 244 17.71 6.35 18.03
N CYS A 245 17.47 5.66 16.90
CA CYS A 245 18.17 5.89 15.63
C CYS A 245 17.73 7.18 14.91
N GLY A 246 16.77 7.93 15.43
CA GLY A 246 16.29 9.17 14.83
C GLY A 246 15.47 9.00 13.54
N VAL A 247 14.72 7.89 13.40
CA VAL A 247 13.84 7.68 12.25
C VAL A 247 12.75 8.76 12.17
N SER A 248 12.39 9.14 10.97
CA SER A 248 11.38 10.17 10.70
C SER A 248 9.94 9.62 10.76
N GLY A 249 9.79 8.32 10.55
CA GLY A 249 8.51 7.62 10.59
C GLY A 249 8.71 6.11 10.58
N MET A 250 7.63 5.39 10.90
CA MET A 250 7.62 3.92 10.82
C MET A 250 6.27 3.38 10.40
N ASP A 251 6.32 2.26 9.71
CA ASP A 251 5.17 1.43 9.39
C ASP A 251 5.17 0.18 10.27
N LEU A 252 4.00 -0.17 10.84
CA LEU A 252 3.79 -1.42 11.56
C LEU A 252 2.86 -2.33 10.77
N TYR A 253 3.39 -3.42 10.25
CA TYR A 253 2.64 -4.38 9.47
C TYR A 253 2.42 -5.69 10.22
N LYS A 254 1.17 -6.19 10.19
CA LYS A 254 0.87 -7.56 10.61
C LYS A 254 1.50 -8.54 9.63
N LEU A 255 2.22 -9.55 10.13
CA LEU A 255 2.73 -10.63 9.28
C LEU A 255 1.60 -11.27 8.47
N GLN A 256 1.75 -11.25 7.15
CA GLN A 256 0.85 -11.94 6.23
C GLN A 256 1.48 -13.27 5.79
N ILE A 257 0.88 -14.40 6.21
CA ILE A 257 1.34 -15.74 5.84
C ILE A 257 0.80 -16.07 4.45
N MET A 258 1.60 -15.82 3.43
CA MET A 258 1.23 -16.09 2.04
C MET A 258 1.61 -17.53 1.66
N HIS A 259 0.67 -18.31 1.15
CA HIS A 259 0.88 -19.72 0.76
C HIS A 259 2.10 -19.95 -0.17
N LYS A 260 2.39 -18.99 -1.04
CA LYS A 260 3.52 -19.07 -1.99
C LYS A 260 4.85 -18.61 -1.41
N SER A 261 4.88 -17.99 -0.22
CA SER A 261 6.13 -17.62 0.44
C SER A 261 6.83 -18.85 1.03
N PRO A 262 8.17 -18.84 1.19
CA PRO A 262 8.88 -19.92 1.85
C PRO A 262 8.35 -20.22 3.26
N LEU A 263 8.03 -19.18 4.04
CA LEU A 263 7.41 -19.30 5.36
C LEU A 263 6.05 -20.00 5.31
N GLY A 264 5.16 -19.55 4.40
CA GLY A 264 3.84 -20.16 4.25
C GLY A 264 3.90 -21.64 3.84
N GLN A 265 4.86 -21.99 2.97
CA GLN A 265 5.11 -23.39 2.60
C GLN A 265 5.66 -24.22 3.77
N ALA A 266 6.57 -23.65 4.59
CA ALA A 266 7.12 -24.34 5.77
C ALA A 266 6.04 -24.60 6.82
N ILE A 267 5.14 -23.62 7.05
CA ILE A 267 3.98 -23.78 7.94
C ILE A 267 3.02 -24.85 7.40
N ALA A 268 2.68 -24.80 6.11
CA ALA A 268 1.78 -25.75 5.49
C ALA A 268 2.29 -27.19 5.53
N LYS A 269 3.64 -27.38 5.51
CA LYS A 269 4.31 -28.70 5.64
C LYS A 269 4.51 -29.14 7.10
N GLY A 270 4.11 -28.31 8.08
CA GLY A 270 4.33 -28.60 9.50
C GLY A 270 5.76 -28.42 10.00
N ASN A 271 6.66 -27.86 9.18
CA ASN A 271 8.06 -27.61 9.56
C ASN A 271 8.19 -26.43 10.53
N ILE A 272 7.23 -25.51 10.49
CA ILE A 272 7.14 -24.36 11.40
C ILE A 272 5.75 -24.35 11.99
N LYS A 273 5.64 -24.30 13.32
CA LYS A 273 4.40 -24.07 14.03
C LYS A 273 4.20 -22.58 14.23
N TYR A 274 3.14 -22.03 13.66
CA TYR A 274 2.77 -20.64 13.89
C TYR A 274 1.72 -20.58 15.02
N GLU A 275 2.05 -19.88 16.11
CA GLU A 275 1.30 -19.97 17.36
C GLU A 275 0.45 -18.73 17.66
N TYR A 276 0.53 -17.68 16.84
CA TYR A 276 -0.27 -16.47 17.05
C TYR A 276 -1.70 -16.64 16.57
N ASN A 277 -2.63 -16.15 17.38
CA ASN A 277 -4.00 -15.91 16.99
C ASN A 277 -4.28 -14.40 16.86
N ASP A 278 -5.42 -14.04 16.33
CA ASP A 278 -5.77 -12.65 16.04
C ASP A 278 -5.84 -11.78 17.32
N LYS A 279 -6.27 -12.35 18.45
CA LYS A 279 -6.29 -11.65 19.74
C LYS A 279 -4.89 -11.28 20.22
N MET A 280 -3.94 -12.22 20.19
CA MET A 280 -2.54 -11.94 20.57
C MET A 280 -1.92 -10.86 19.70
N LEU A 281 -2.19 -10.90 18.38
CA LEU A 281 -1.68 -9.90 17.44
C LEU A 281 -2.31 -8.52 17.66
N ALA A 282 -3.60 -8.46 18.00
CA ALA A 282 -4.27 -7.23 18.38
C ALA A 282 -3.68 -6.63 19.66
N GLU A 283 -3.40 -7.45 20.67
CA GLU A 283 -2.75 -7.01 21.91
C GLU A 283 -1.34 -6.45 21.66
N MET A 284 -0.54 -7.10 20.81
CA MET A 284 0.77 -6.58 20.39
C MET A 284 0.67 -5.24 19.69
N PHE A 285 -0.28 -5.08 18.77
CA PHE A 285 -0.51 -3.84 18.04
C PHE A 285 -0.97 -2.70 18.97
N VAL A 286 -1.95 -2.97 19.86
CA VAL A 286 -2.46 -1.98 20.82
C VAL A 286 -1.33 -1.48 21.73
N ALA A 287 -0.46 -2.37 22.21
CA ALA A 287 0.70 -1.99 23.02
C ALA A 287 1.69 -1.13 22.23
N ALA A 288 1.91 -1.43 20.94
CA ALA A 288 2.78 -0.66 20.07
C ALA A 288 2.21 0.73 19.77
N ASP A 289 0.90 0.84 19.44
CA ASP A 289 0.22 2.12 19.20
C ASP A 289 0.25 3.01 20.46
N ALA A 290 0.05 2.42 21.65
CA ALA A 290 0.14 3.14 22.94
C ALA A 290 1.56 3.69 23.18
N LEU A 291 2.60 2.89 22.95
CA LEU A 291 3.99 3.33 23.09
C LEU A 291 4.30 4.47 22.11
N LEU A 292 3.88 4.36 20.86
CA LEU A 292 4.10 5.40 19.85
C LEU A 292 3.39 6.71 20.21
N ALA A 293 2.15 6.63 20.71
CA ALA A 293 1.42 7.80 21.20
C ALA A 293 2.11 8.45 22.41
N GLU A 294 2.61 7.65 23.36
CA GLU A 294 3.39 8.12 24.51
C GLU A 294 4.68 8.86 24.09
N GLN A 295 5.31 8.40 23.01
CA GLN A 295 6.50 9.04 22.42
C GLN A 295 6.18 10.23 21.52
N GLY A 296 4.91 10.67 21.44
CA GLY A 296 4.49 11.83 20.66
C GLY A 296 4.41 11.58 19.16
N ALA A 297 4.46 10.33 18.69
CA ALA A 297 4.32 10.00 17.29
C ALA A 297 2.89 10.28 16.79
N LYS A 298 2.78 10.89 15.61
CA LYS A 298 1.50 11.21 14.98
C LYS A 298 1.10 10.10 14.01
N ALA A 299 -0.01 9.43 14.27
CA ALA A 299 -0.57 8.48 13.31
C ALA A 299 -1.05 9.23 12.04
N LEU A 300 -0.48 8.90 10.90
CA LEU A 300 -0.90 9.37 9.58
C LEU A 300 -1.87 8.39 8.92
N SER A 301 -1.75 7.11 9.27
CA SER A 301 -2.71 6.07 8.89
C SER A 301 -2.79 5.00 10.00
N CYS A 302 -3.62 4.00 9.79
CA CYS A 302 -3.73 2.88 10.75
C CYS A 302 -2.47 2.02 10.88
N CYS A 303 -1.47 2.22 10.00
CA CYS A 303 -0.22 1.47 10.06
C CYS A 303 1.04 2.36 9.95
N HIS A 304 0.91 3.67 9.76
CA HIS A 304 2.04 4.60 9.63
C HIS A 304 2.01 5.70 10.70
N TRP A 305 3.15 5.88 11.39
CA TRP A 305 3.36 6.93 12.39
C TRP A 305 4.53 7.84 11.99
N ALA A 306 4.30 9.14 12.02
CA ALA A 306 5.31 10.17 11.83
C ALA A 306 5.91 10.59 13.17
N MET A 307 7.23 10.67 13.25
CA MET A 307 8.01 11.20 14.38
C MET A 307 8.47 12.63 14.11
N ARG A 308 8.43 13.07 12.87
CA ARG A 308 8.76 14.43 12.43
C ARG A 308 7.53 15.08 11.82
N GLU A 309 7.38 16.39 12.01
CA GLU A 309 6.25 17.16 11.46
C GLU A 309 6.21 17.18 9.92
N ASP A 310 7.39 17.07 9.29
CA ASP A 310 7.52 17.09 7.83
C ASP A 310 7.36 15.71 7.17
N GLU A 311 7.18 14.62 7.96
CA GLU A 311 6.81 13.31 7.41
C GLU A 311 5.33 13.30 7.03
N ARG A 312 5.07 13.10 5.74
CA ARG A 312 3.71 13.18 5.16
C ARG A 312 3.23 11.86 4.57
N SER A 313 4.13 10.91 4.36
CA SER A 313 3.86 9.70 3.58
C SER A 313 3.17 10.01 2.25
N GLY A 314 3.76 10.96 1.49
CA GLY A 314 3.14 11.63 0.35
C GLY A 314 2.64 10.66 -0.71
N TYR A 315 3.47 9.69 -1.13
CA TYR A 315 3.06 8.68 -2.08
C TYR A 315 1.84 7.87 -1.61
N ASN A 316 1.86 7.34 -0.37
CA ASN A 316 0.76 6.54 0.15
C ASN A 316 -0.52 7.38 0.30
N THR A 317 -0.39 8.63 0.72
CA THR A 317 -1.51 9.58 0.82
C THR A 317 -2.16 9.81 -0.55
N LEU A 318 -1.37 10.01 -1.60
CA LEU A 318 -1.86 10.16 -2.97
C LEU A 318 -2.58 8.89 -3.46
N VAL A 319 -1.97 7.72 -3.29
CA VAL A 319 -2.59 6.43 -3.67
C VAL A 319 -3.96 6.27 -3.03
N LYS A 320 -4.10 6.58 -1.74
CA LYS A 320 -5.35 6.43 -0.97
C LYS A 320 -6.36 7.56 -1.20
N SER A 321 -5.95 8.64 -1.83
CA SER A 321 -6.83 9.77 -2.15
C SER A 321 -7.52 9.64 -3.51
N GLY A 322 -7.20 8.63 -4.31
CA GLY A 322 -7.66 8.49 -5.69
C GLY A 322 -6.92 9.39 -6.68
N ALA A 323 -5.70 9.83 -6.33
CA ALA A 323 -4.82 10.58 -7.21
C ALA A 323 -4.34 9.74 -8.40
N ASN A 324 -3.81 10.39 -9.43
CA ASN A 324 -3.18 9.69 -10.54
C ASN A 324 -1.88 9.00 -10.08
N ILE A 325 -1.69 7.77 -10.49
CA ILE A 325 -0.47 6.99 -10.23
C ILE A 325 0.07 6.52 -11.57
N ILE A 326 1.05 7.25 -12.09
CA ILE A 326 1.78 6.87 -13.30
C ILE A 326 2.81 5.82 -12.90
N THR A 327 2.81 4.66 -13.57
CA THR A 327 3.73 3.58 -13.20
C THR A 327 4.66 3.21 -14.35
N CYS A 328 5.94 2.99 -14.03
CA CYS A 328 6.95 2.43 -14.93
C CYS A 328 7.45 1.10 -14.36
N GLY A 329 7.69 0.14 -15.25
CA GLY A 329 8.17 -1.18 -14.85
C GLY A 329 7.14 -2.30 -14.99
N ALA A 330 7.60 -3.53 -14.80
CA ALA A 330 6.77 -4.73 -14.79
C ALA A 330 6.04 -4.91 -13.45
N ALA A 331 4.96 -5.68 -13.43
CA ALA A 331 4.27 -6.17 -12.23
C ALA A 331 3.73 -5.07 -11.29
N CYS A 332 3.47 -3.88 -11.80
CA CYS A 332 2.86 -2.77 -11.06
C CYS A 332 1.53 -2.36 -11.68
N GLY A 333 0.67 -1.76 -10.87
CA GLY A 333 -0.61 -1.19 -11.31
C GLY A 333 -0.62 0.31 -11.18
N GLY A 334 -1.38 1.00 -12.02
CA GLY A 334 -1.50 2.45 -12.02
C GLY A 334 -2.92 2.93 -12.23
N HIS A 335 -3.08 4.24 -12.13
CA HIS A 335 -4.32 4.96 -12.29
C HIS A 335 -4.05 6.25 -13.05
N MET A 336 -4.71 6.45 -14.17
CA MET A 336 -4.63 7.66 -14.99
C MET A 336 -6.02 8.14 -15.37
N GLY A 337 -6.45 9.25 -14.78
CA GLY A 337 -7.77 9.83 -15.03
C GLY A 337 -8.90 8.88 -14.67
N MET A 338 -9.67 8.44 -15.66
CA MET A 338 -10.78 7.51 -15.45
C MET A 338 -10.36 6.03 -15.59
N TYR A 339 -9.06 5.72 -15.68
CA TYR A 339 -8.60 4.38 -15.99
C TYR A 339 -7.65 3.85 -14.90
N ASN A 340 -7.90 2.63 -14.47
CA ASN A 340 -6.88 1.82 -13.81
C ASN A 340 -6.28 0.82 -14.79
N TYR A 341 -5.04 0.44 -14.56
CA TYR A 341 -4.35 -0.52 -15.40
C TYR A 341 -3.35 -1.34 -14.61
N MET A 342 -3.01 -2.50 -15.15
CA MET A 342 -1.98 -3.39 -14.64
C MET A 342 -0.94 -3.64 -15.73
N LYS A 343 0.32 -3.48 -15.38
CA LYS A 343 1.46 -3.79 -16.27
C LYS A 343 1.66 -5.30 -16.37
N THR A 344 2.32 -5.75 -17.43
CA THR A 344 2.71 -7.16 -17.56
C THR A 344 3.49 -7.65 -16.34
N MET A 345 3.21 -8.88 -15.92
CA MET A 345 3.87 -9.49 -14.77
C MET A 345 5.25 -10.06 -15.12
N ASP A 346 5.48 -10.33 -16.39
CA ASP A 346 6.72 -10.89 -16.92
C ASP A 346 7.74 -9.81 -17.25
N ARG A 347 8.94 -9.93 -16.69
CA ARG A 347 10.04 -8.97 -16.87
C ARG A 347 10.50 -8.90 -18.34
N SER A 348 10.63 -10.06 -18.99
CA SER A 348 11.16 -10.13 -20.36
C SER A 348 10.15 -9.56 -21.37
N ASP A 349 8.86 -9.83 -21.18
CA ASP A 349 7.78 -9.21 -21.96
C ASP A 349 7.77 -7.68 -21.76
N TYR A 350 7.99 -7.22 -20.52
CA TYR A 350 8.11 -5.80 -20.22
C TYR A 350 9.27 -5.15 -20.99
N VAL A 351 10.47 -5.69 -20.87
CA VAL A 351 11.67 -5.18 -21.55
C VAL A 351 11.44 -5.09 -23.05
N LYS A 352 10.94 -6.17 -23.68
CA LYS A 352 10.63 -6.20 -25.10
C LYS A 352 9.64 -5.11 -25.52
N LYS A 353 8.56 -4.92 -24.77
CA LYS A 353 7.53 -3.91 -25.10
C LYS A 353 8.04 -2.50 -24.90
N ALA A 354 8.67 -2.21 -23.76
CA ALA A 354 9.15 -0.87 -23.44
C ALA A 354 10.22 -0.40 -24.44
N THR A 355 11.19 -1.26 -24.80
CA THR A 355 12.22 -0.94 -25.81
C THR A 355 11.69 -0.84 -27.25
N SER A 356 10.51 -1.41 -27.52
CA SER A 356 9.82 -1.25 -28.82
C SER A 356 8.80 -0.10 -28.83
N GLY A 357 8.81 0.79 -27.84
CA GLY A 357 7.92 1.95 -27.78
C GLY A 357 6.46 1.59 -27.47
N GLN A 358 6.23 0.56 -26.65
CA GLN A 358 4.91 0.16 -26.23
C GLN A 358 4.75 0.30 -24.70
N TYR A 359 3.61 0.80 -24.25
CA TYR A 359 3.26 0.78 -22.82
C TYR A 359 2.78 -0.61 -22.42
N ALA A 360 3.55 -1.33 -21.63
CA ALA A 360 3.42 -2.76 -21.37
C ALA A 360 2.22 -3.11 -20.45
N VAL A 361 1.03 -2.64 -20.78
CA VAL A 361 -0.23 -2.92 -20.05
C VAL A 361 -0.76 -4.30 -20.46
N MET A 362 -1.12 -5.12 -19.46
CA MET A 362 -1.75 -6.43 -19.65
C MET A 362 -3.26 -6.42 -19.42
N GLY A 363 -3.75 -5.46 -18.65
CA GLY A 363 -5.16 -5.31 -18.32
C GLY A 363 -5.48 -3.89 -17.88
N MET A 364 -6.68 -3.43 -18.18
CA MET A 364 -7.16 -2.12 -17.83
C MET A 364 -8.67 -2.12 -17.58
N GLY A 365 -9.14 -1.10 -16.85
CA GLY A 365 -10.55 -0.88 -16.58
C GLY A 365 -10.88 0.59 -16.54
N LYS A 366 -12.13 0.94 -16.86
CA LYS A 366 -12.64 2.31 -16.70
C LYS A 366 -13.42 2.41 -15.38
N HIS A 367 -13.18 3.46 -14.64
CA HIS A 367 -13.87 3.75 -13.39
C HIS A 367 -15.36 3.99 -13.64
N ASN A 368 -16.18 3.63 -12.67
CA ASN A 368 -17.58 4.03 -12.66
C ASN A 368 -17.73 5.42 -11.99
N GLU A 369 -18.93 5.95 -12.04
CA GLU A 369 -19.28 7.27 -11.49
C GLU A 369 -19.04 7.42 -9.98
N ASN A 370 -19.10 6.32 -9.23
CA ASN A 370 -18.94 6.30 -7.78
C ASN A 370 -17.50 5.98 -7.32
N TYR A 371 -16.55 5.87 -8.26
CA TYR A 371 -15.17 5.50 -7.94
C TYR A 371 -14.55 6.41 -6.87
N LEU A 372 -14.61 7.74 -7.08
CA LEU A 372 -14.00 8.70 -6.15
C LEU A 372 -14.65 8.66 -4.75
N LEU A 373 -15.96 8.49 -4.68
CA LEU A 373 -16.67 8.32 -3.41
C LEU A 373 -16.15 7.11 -2.64
N LEU A 374 -16.04 5.95 -3.31
CA LEU A 374 -15.57 4.72 -2.68
C LEU A 374 -14.07 4.79 -2.30
N GLU A 375 -13.23 5.47 -3.10
CA GLU A 375 -11.83 5.73 -2.74
C GLU A 375 -11.72 6.64 -1.51
N LYS A 376 -12.55 7.69 -1.44
CA LYS A 376 -12.55 8.60 -0.28
C LYS A 376 -13.04 7.93 1.00
N LEU A 377 -14.05 7.06 0.91
CA LEU A 377 -14.48 6.23 2.04
C LEU A 377 -13.36 5.31 2.52
N SER A 378 -12.73 4.58 1.60
CA SER A 378 -11.60 3.70 1.93
C SER A 378 -10.39 4.47 2.49
N GLY A 379 -10.06 5.62 1.90
CA GLY A 379 -8.99 6.49 2.40
C GLY A 379 -9.23 7.04 3.81
N GLN A 380 -10.48 7.38 4.15
CA GLN A 380 -10.86 7.77 5.50
C GLN A 380 -10.68 6.61 6.48
N CYS A 381 -11.10 5.40 6.11
CA CYS A 381 -10.90 4.21 6.93
C CYS A 381 -9.41 3.92 7.18
N ASP A 382 -8.58 4.01 6.14
CA ASP A 382 -7.12 3.85 6.27
C ASP A 382 -6.48 4.92 7.17
N SER A 383 -6.98 6.16 7.12
CA SER A 383 -6.50 7.25 7.99
C SER A 383 -6.95 7.11 9.44
N GLY A 384 -7.79 6.12 9.76
CA GLY A 384 -8.30 5.87 11.12
C GLY A 384 -9.34 6.89 11.60
N ARG A 385 -10.03 7.56 10.67
CA ARG A 385 -11.07 8.54 11.00
C ARG A 385 -12.12 8.66 9.91
N PHE A 386 -13.36 8.96 10.30
CA PHE A 386 -14.43 9.33 9.37
C PHE A 386 -14.86 10.78 9.59
N ASP A 387 -14.96 11.52 8.48
CA ASP A 387 -15.60 12.82 8.36
C ASP A 387 -16.54 12.77 7.15
N PHE A 388 -17.79 12.37 7.40
CA PHE A 388 -18.78 12.16 6.34
C PHE A 388 -19.19 13.47 5.64
N ALA A 389 -18.97 14.63 6.28
CA ALA A 389 -19.23 15.91 5.65
C ALA A 389 -18.38 16.13 4.38
N LEU A 390 -17.16 15.57 4.34
CA LEU A 390 -16.29 15.64 3.17
C LEU A 390 -16.80 14.84 1.97
N LEU A 391 -17.74 13.92 2.16
CA LEU A 391 -18.29 13.10 1.08
C LEU A 391 -19.39 13.81 0.28
N LYS A 392 -19.94 14.92 0.80
CA LYS A 392 -21.00 15.71 0.14
C LYS A 392 -20.61 16.22 -1.24
N GLN A 393 -19.30 16.41 -1.50
CA GLN A 393 -18.82 16.80 -2.83
C GLN A 393 -18.82 15.66 -3.87
N TYR A 394 -19.02 14.40 -3.43
CA TYR A 394 -19.02 13.22 -4.29
C TYR A 394 -20.40 12.55 -4.37
N SER A 395 -21.33 12.88 -3.45
CA SER A 395 -22.64 12.26 -3.38
C SER A 395 -23.60 13.10 -2.54
N ASP A 396 -24.88 13.18 -2.95
CA ASP A 396 -25.96 13.85 -2.20
C ASP A 396 -26.50 12.99 -1.04
N ALA A 397 -26.02 11.76 -0.87
CA ALA A 397 -26.46 10.86 0.18
C ALA A 397 -25.96 11.32 1.56
N ASP A 398 -26.80 11.17 2.57
CA ASP A 398 -26.41 11.32 3.97
C ASP A 398 -25.75 10.02 4.46
N TRP A 399 -24.44 9.91 4.19
CA TRP A 399 -23.66 8.71 4.50
C TRP A 399 -23.57 8.42 5.99
N GLU A 400 -23.56 9.46 6.83
CA GLU A 400 -23.54 9.28 8.29
C GLU A 400 -24.82 8.58 8.76
N SER A 401 -26.00 9.08 8.35
CA SER A 401 -27.27 8.44 8.67
C SER A 401 -27.40 7.05 8.09
N LEU A 402 -26.89 6.82 6.87
CA LEU A 402 -26.91 5.49 6.23
C LEU A 402 -26.04 4.47 6.98
N PHE A 403 -24.91 4.88 7.51
CA PHE A 403 -24.00 4.02 8.26
C PHE A 403 -24.25 3.99 9.76
N LYS A 404 -25.23 4.74 10.27
CA LYS A 404 -25.49 4.86 11.70
C LYS A 404 -25.53 3.52 12.44
N PRO A 405 -26.26 2.46 12.00
CA PRO A 405 -26.27 1.18 12.69
C PRO A 405 -24.88 0.53 12.77
N LEU A 406 -24.06 0.72 11.76
CA LEU A 406 -22.70 0.19 11.70
C LEU A 406 -21.76 0.97 12.65
N LEU A 407 -21.87 2.30 12.66
CA LEU A 407 -21.08 3.16 13.53
C LEU A 407 -21.40 2.90 15.01
N GLU A 408 -22.67 2.82 15.39
CA GLU A 408 -23.11 2.48 16.75
C GLU A 408 -22.58 1.10 17.20
N GLN A 409 -22.59 0.11 16.30
CA GLN A 409 -22.02 -1.20 16.58
C GLN A 409 -20.49 -1.13 16.80
N TRP A 410 -19.79 -0.35 16.00
CA TRP A 410 -18.34 -0.20 16.15
C TRP A 410 -17.94 0.59 17.39
N GLU A 411 -18.78 1.53 17.85
CA GLU A 411 -18.61 2.17 19.17
C GLU A 411 -18.79 1.16 20.30
N LEU A 412 -19.84 0.33 20.27
CA LEU A 412 -20.08 -0.72 21.27
C LEU A 412 -18.94 -1.75 21.33
N LEU A 413 -18.27 -2.01 20.21
CA LEU A 413 -17.12 -2.92 20.11
C LEU A 413 -15.78 -2.26 20.45
N ASP A 414 -15.79 -0.99 20.86
CA ASP A 414 -14.58 -0.20 21.14
C ASP A 414 -13.62 -0.12 19.93
N LEU A 415 -14.16 0.03 18.73
CA LEU A 415 -13.37 0.20 17.50
C LEU A 415 -13.21 1.68 17.11
N LEU A 416 -14.19 2.51 17.46
CA LEU A 416 -14.15 3.95 17.24
C LEU A 416 -14.90 4.72 18.31
N TYR A 417 -14.74 6.02 18.32
CA TYR A 417 -15.46 6.95 19.18
C TYR A 417 -15.77 8.25 18.42
N ALA A 418 -16.88 8.90 18.77
CA ALA A 418 -17.32 10.14 18.13
C ALA A 418 -16.84 11.38 18.90
N VAL A 419 -16.33 12.39 18.20
CA VAL A 419 -15.98 13.71 18.71
C VAL A 419 -16.32 14.77 17.66
N ASP A 420 -17.13 15.75 18.02
CA ASP A 420 -17.49 16.90 17.17
C ASP A 420 -17.99 16.52 15.75
N GLY A 421 -18.84 15.48 15.67
CA GLY A 421 -19.39 14.99 14.41
C GLY A 421 -18.42 14.23 13.53
N LYS A 422 -17.29 13.81 14.07
CA LYS A 422 -16.30 12.95 13.42
C LYS A 422 -16.07 11.70 14.26
N TYR A 423 -15.64 10.64 13.60
CA TYR A 423 -15.36 9.35 14.25
C TYR A 423 -13.86 9.05 14.14
N TYR A 424 -13.27 8.66 15.25
CA TYR A 424 -11.84 8.34 15.35
C TYR A 424 -11.66 6.88 15.78
N PHE A 425 -10.72 6.19 15.17
CA PHE A 425 -10.46 4.80 15.52
C PHE A 425 -9.66 4.72 16.84
N THR A 426 -10.07 3.81 17.68
CA THR A 426 -9.26 3.36 18.82
C THR A 426 -8.03 2.58 18.30
N ALA A 427 -7.07 2.25 19.16
CA ALA A 427 -5.97 1.35 18.77
C ALA A 427 -6.49 0.01 18.24
N LYS A 428 -7.56 -0.53 18.84
CA LYS A 428 -8.23 -1.74 18.39
C LYS A 428 -8.88 -1.54 17.01
N GLY A 429 -9.55 -0.42 16.76
CA GLY A 429 -10.10 -0.07 15.45
C GLY A 429 -9.03 0.06 14.38
N LYS A 430 -7.88 0.67 14.69
CA LYS A 430 -6.73 0.71 13.77
C LYS A 430 -6.22 -0.69 13.42
N TYR A 431 -6.19 -1.63 14.37
CA TYR A 431 -5.83 -3.02 14.07
C TYR A 431 -6.78 -3.68 13.08
N TYR A 432 -8.10 -3.42 13.21
CA TYR A 432 -9.15 -4.02 12.37
C TYR A 432 -9.54 -3.16 11.15
N TYR A 433 -8.84 -2.08 10.84
CA TYR A 433 -9.25 -1.11 9.82
C TYR A 433 -9.54 -1.74 8.44
N ARG A 434 -8.77 -2.75 8.03
CA ARG A 434 -8.98 -3.42 6.73
C ARG A 434 -10.28 -4.19 6.66
N GLN A 435 -10.69 -4.78 7.78
CA GLN A 435 -11.96 -5.47 7.91
C GLN A 435 -13.09 -4.45 7.93
N MET A 436 -12.94 -3.37 8.71
CA MET A 436 -13.91 -2.28 8.76
C MET A 436 -14.10 -1.65 7.37
N ASP A 437 -13.03 -1.41 6.63
CA ASP A 437 -13.07 -0.91 5.25
C ASP A 437 -13.89 -1.82 4.33
N ARG A 438 -13.68 -3.13 4.39
CA ARG A 438 -14.46 -4.08 3.60
C ARG A 438 -15.96 -4.04 3.93
N VAL A 439 -16.30 -3.99 5.20
CA VAL A 439 -17.69 -3.89 5.67
C VAL A 439 -18.32 -2.58 5.19
N LEU A 440 -17.61 -1.45 5.38
CA LEU A 440 -18.06 -0.13 4.97
C LEU A 440 -18.30 -0.04 3.46
N LEU A 441 -17.35 -0.51 2.64
CA LEU A 441 -17.49 -0.51 1.19
C LEU A 441 -18.60 -1.43 0.71
N THR A 442 -18.84 -2.58 1.39
CA THR A 442 -19.98 -3.46 1.09
C THR A 442 -21.30 -2.74 1.35
N ALA A 443 -21.41 -2.08 2.50
CA ALA A 443 -22.59 -1.28 2.85
C ALA A 443 -22.82 -0.14 1.84
N ALA A 444 -21.74 0.60 1.48
CA ALA A 444 -21.79 1.67 0.49
C ALA A 444 -22.29 1.18 -0.87
N GLU A 445 -21.80 0.03 -1.34
CA GLU A 445 -22.30 -0.53 -2.62
C GLU A 445 -23.74 -0.99 -2.55
N CYS A 446 -24.18 -1.55 -1.43
CA CYS A 446 -25.59 -1.84 -1.25
C CYS A 446 -26.43 -0.57 -1.35
N ALA A 447 -26.00 0.53 -0.72
CA ALA A 447 -26.68 1.81 -0.84
C ALA A 447 -26.72 2.32 -2.29
N LEU A 448 -25.61 2.24 -3.01
CA LEU A 448 -25.49 2.73 -4.38
C LEU A 448 -26.23 1.89 -5.41
N TYR A 449 -26.27 0.55 -5.27
CA TYR A 449 -26.69 -0.37 -6.31
C TYR A 449 -27.81 -1.35 -5.88
N GLY A 450 -28.30 -1.26 -4.65
CA GLY A 450 -29.37 -2.12 -4.11
C GLY A 450 -28.97 -3.56 -3.80
N LYS A 451 -27.72 -3.93 -4.06
CA LYS A 451 -27.14 -5.25 -3.73
C LYS A 451 -25.62 -5.19 -3.83
N PRO A 452 -24.89 -5.97 -3.01
CA PRO A 452 -23.46 -6.11 -3.17
C PRO A 452 -23.15 -6.71 -4.55
N GLY A 453 -22.04 -6.28 -5.11
CA GLY A 453 -21.69 -6.59 -6.48
C GLY A 453 -21.73 -8.06 -6.86
N LEU A 454 -22.27 -8.36 -8.03
CA LEU A 454 -22.31 -9.69 -8.65
C LEU A 454 -20.93 -10.34 -8.93
N MET A 455 -19.87 -9.89 -8.26
CA MET A 455 -18.51 -10.45 -8.39
C MET A 455 -18.29 -11.72 -7.57
N GLU A 456 -19.26 -12.18 -6.77
CA GLU A 456 -19.20 -13.51 -6.17
C GLU A 456 -19.05 -14.62 -7.24
N GLN A 457 -19.75 -14.48 -8.37
CA GLN A 457 -19.63 -15.44 -9.47
C GLN A 457 -18.39 -15.21 -10.37
N ALA A 458 -17.96 -13.97 -10.56
CA ALA A 458 -16.76 -13.67 -11.36
C ALA A 458 -15.47 -13.93 -10.59
N GLY A 459 -15.43 -13.67 -9.29
CA GLY A 459 -14.29 -14.01 -8.43
C GLY A 459 -14.10 -15.53 -8.29
N GLN A 460 -15.20 -16.28 -8.17
CA GLN A 460 -15.17 -17.74 -8.18
C GLN A 460 -14.77 -18.30 -9.55
N LYS A 461 -15.22 -17.68 -10.66
CA LYS A 461 -14.78 -18.03 -12.02
C LYS A 461 -13.32 -17.68 -12.27
N MET A 462 -12.84 -16.54 -11.78
CA MET A 462 -11.44 -16.12 -11.93
C MET A 462 -10.50 -16.95 -11.04
N MET A 463 -10.91 -17.31 -9.81
CA MET A 463 -10.18 -18.30 -8.99
C MET A 463 -10.24 -19.71 -9.60
N GLY A 464 -11.33 -20.08 -10.26
CA GLY A 464 -11.45 -21.33 -11.03
C GLY A 464 -10.50 -21.35 -12.23
N ILE A 465 -10.39 -20.25 -12.97
CA ILE A 465 -9.45 -20.11 -14.09
C ILE A 465 -8.00 -20.13 -13.60
N MET A 466 -7.68 -19.45 -12.50
CA MET A 466 -6.34 -19.48 -11.89
C MET A 466 -5.98 -20.87 -11.29
N LYS A 467 -6.96 -21.67 -10.87
CA LYS A 467 -6.75 -23.06 -10.47
C LYS A 467 -6.49 -23.99 -11.64
N ASN A 468 -7.03 -23.71 -12.83
CA ASN A 468 -6.88 -24.52 -14.03
C ASN A 468 -5.69 -24.09 -14.93
N MET A 469 -4.98 -23.02 -14.57
CA MET A 469 -3.72 -22.59 -15.19
C MET A 469 -2.49 -23.06 -14.37
N LYS A 470 -2.58 -24.28 -13.81
CA LYS A 470 -1.44 -25.01 -13.21
C LYS A 470 -0.80 -25.93 -14.24
#